data_7aeb95421c3f1fc60e9d18972ccfd235
#
_entry.id   7aeb95421c3f1fc60e9d18972ccfd235
#
_cell.length_a   1.000
_cell.length_b   1.000
_cell.length_c   1.000
_cell.angle_alpha   90.00
_cell.angle_beta   90.00
_cell.angle_gamma   90.00
#
_symmetry.space_group_name_H-M   'P 1'
#
loop_
_entity.id
_entity.type
_entity.pdbx_description
1 polymer ?
#
loop_
_entity_poly.entity_id
_entity_poly.type
_entity_poly.pdbx_seq_one_letter_code
_entity_poly.pdbx_strand_id
1 'polypeptide(L)'
;AVAALILCTTLFLRSYRSAVVEGARTNSAQVVSQVAGAVDNYVNTMDSAVGIVLEQLDSEPAMRDAFLNAFLTARPEVAAITTYDENGSLLDCWAQAGRTPKSDILRNLSFDLTTARRLGHGYISTPHVESIFDSYYPWVVSVIRAVPEDGGSSRWLAVDLSFKELAATINNVSIGQHGYCYLMDERGNMVYHPQQQLLYAGLKKEEAGRLACLGDGT
;
A
#
# COMPACT_ATOMS: atom_id res chain seq x y z
N ALA A 1 21.49 39.30 42.80
CA ALA A 1 20.31 38.39 42.91
C ALA A 1 19.53 38.31 41.60
N VAL A 2 19.08 39.40 41.01
CA VAL A 2 18.25 39.40 39.77
C VAL A 2 18.97 38.78 38.55
N ALA A 3 20.24 39.14 38.33
CA ALA A 3 21.02 38.61 37.21
C ALA A 3 21.23 37.09 37.31
N ALA A 4 21.43 36.55 38.51
CA ALA A 4 21.55 35.12 38.72
C ALA A 4 20.24 34.39 38.45
N LEU A 5 19.10 34.97 38.82
CA LEU A 5 17.77 34.42 38.53
C LEU A 5 17.52 34.35 37.03
N ILE A 6 17.82 35.45 36.31
CA ILE A 6 17.68 35.49 34.83
C ILE A 6 18.54 34.42 34.16
N LEU A 7 19.81 34.29 34.62
CA LEU A 7 20.73 33.28 34.09
C LEU A 7 20.19 31.85 34.32
N CYS A 8 19.78 31.53 35.54
CA CYS A 8 19.20 30.23 35.87
C CYS A 8 17.95 29.93 35.04
N THR A 9 17.03 30.91 34.88
CA THR A 9 15.81 30.73 34.09
C THR A 9 16.12 30.50 32.61
N THR A 10 17.08 31.25 32.05
CA THR A 10 17.48 31.06 30.64
C THR A 10 18.16 29.71 30.39
N LEU A 11 19.00 29.25 31.30
CA LEU A 11 19.65 27.94 31.21
C LEU A 11 18.60 26.83 31.36
N PHE A 12 17.67 26.96 32.30
CA PHE A 12 16.59 26.00 32.47
C PHE A 12 15.69 25.92 31.22
N LEU A 13 15.28 27.05 30.67
CA LEU A 13 14.42 27.09 29.47
C LEU A 13 15.16 26.49 28.26
N ARG A 14 16.47 26.72 28.11
CA ARG A 14 17.29 26.09 27.05
C ARG A 14 17.34 24.58 27.23
N SER A 15 17.68 24.12 28.44
CA SER A 15 17.73 22.67 28.73
C SER A 15 16.40 22.00 28.54
N TYR A 16 15.31 22.60 29.03
CA TYR A 16 13.96 22.09 28.84
C TYR A 16 13.56 22.02 27.38
N ARG A 17 13.82 23.07 26.60
CA ARG A 17 13.55 23.07 25.15
C ARG A 17 14.35 21.99 24.42
N SER A 18 15.63 21.82 24.75
CA SER A 18 16.45 20.77 24.17
C SER A 18 15.90 19.37 24.48
N ALA A 19 15.54 19.12 25.73
CA ALA A 19 14.97 17.84 26.16
C ALA A 19 13.62 17.54 25.48
N VAL A 20 12.76 18.55 25.31
CA VAL A 20 11.45 18.39 24.62
C VAL A 20 11.68 18.09 23.14
N VAL A 21 12.58 18.81 22.47
CA VAL A 21 12.89 18.58 21.05
C VAL A 21 13.49 17.21 20.84
N GLU A 22 14.43 16.79 21.69
CA GLU A 22 15.04 15.46 21.58
C GLU A 22 14.04 14.34 21.86
N GLY A 23 13.20 14.51 22.89
CA GLY A 23 12.10 13.56 23.14
C GLY A 23 11.12 13.45 21.97
N ALA A 24 10.76 14.58 21.34
CA ALA A 24 9.92 14.57 20.15
C ALA A 24 10.59 13.86 18.96
N ARG A 25 11.88 14.10 18.73
CA ARG A 25 12.66 13.42 17.69
C ARG A 25 12.70 11.91 17.91
N THR A 26 13.05 11.48 19.10
CA THR A 26 13.13 10.05 19.45
C THR A 26 11.78 9.37 19.25
N ASN A 27 10.71 9.97 19.75
CA ASN A 27 9.36 9.44 19.57
C ASN A 27 8.96 9.38 18.08
N SER A 28 9.25 10.42 17.30
CA SER A 28 8.97 10.42 15.86
C SER A 28 9.77 9.35 15.13
N ALA A 29 11.05 9.16 15.45
CA ALA A 29 11.88 8.13 14.85
C ALA A 29 11.35 6.71 15.17
N GLN A 30 10.93 6.46 16.41
CA GLN A 30 10.35 5.19 16.81
C GLN A 30 9.04 4.90 16.04
N VAL A 31 8.19 5.90 15.89
CA VAL A 31 6.95 5.82 15.11
C VAL A 31 7.23 5.49 13.65
N VAL A 32 8.16 6.21 13.02
CA VAL A 32 8.55 5.96 11.62
C VAL A 32 9.08 4.53 11.46
N SER A 33 9.91 4.05 12.38
CA SER A 33 10.41 2.67 12.37
C SER A 33 9.29 1.63 12.49
N GLN A 34 8.30 1.89 13.34
CA GLN A 34 7.13 0.99 13.47
C GLN A 34 6.30 0.95 12.18
N VAL A 35 6.05 2.09 11.57
CA VAL A 35 5.31 2.17 10.29
C VAL A 35 6.12 1.52 9.17
N ALA A 36 7.42 1.75 9.09
CA ALA A 36 8.29 1.09 8.12
C ALA A 36 8.23 -0.44 8.24
N GLY A 37 8.33 -0.97 9.47
CA GLY A 37 8.18 -2.41 9.71
C GLY A 37 6.81 -2.96 9.30
N ALA A 38 5.74 -2.19 9.48
CA ALA A 38 4.41 -2.59 9.01
C ALA A 38 4.31 -2.61 7.48
N VAL A 39 4.93 -1.64 6.80
CA VAL A 39 5.01 -1.61 5.33
C VAL A 39 5.83 -2.80 4.81
N ASP A 40 6.98 -3.09 5.40
CA ASP A 40 7.82 -4.22 5.02
C ASP A 40 7.07 -5.56 5.18
N ASN A 41 6.36 -5.75 6.30
CA ASN A 41 5.54 -6.93 6.52
C ASN A 41 4.41 -7.03 5.49
N TYR A 42 3.79 -5.92 5.15
CA TYR A 42 2.74 -5.87 4.13
C TYR A 42 3.28 -6.29 2.76
N VAL A 43 4.42 -5.74 2.34
CA VAL A 43 5.08 -6.10 1.07
C VAL A 43 5.47 -7.58 1.04
N ASN A 44 6.05 -8.11 2.11
CA ASN A 44 6.40 -9.53 2.22
C ASN A 44 5.15 -10.44 2.13
N THR A 45 4.04 -10.02 2.74
CA THR A 45 2.76 -10.74 2.64
C THR A 45 2.25 -10.76 1.20
N MET A 46 2.38 -9.64 0.48
CA MET A 46 2.04 -9.52 -0.94
C MET A 46 2.86 -10.48 -1.80
N ASP A 47 4.18 -10.47 -1.67
CA ASP A 47 5.07 -11.34 -2.44
C ASP A 47 4.78 -12.82 -2.17
N SER A 48 4.55 -13.19 -0.92
CA SER A 48 4.19 -14.55 -0.54
C SER A 48 2.86 -14.98 -1.16
N ALA A 49 1.85 -14.11 -1.13
CA ALA A 49 0.54 -14.40 -1.73
C ALA A 49 0.66 -14.63 -3.24
N VAL A 50 1.40 -13.76 -3.93
CA VAL A 50 1.64 -13.87 -5.38
C VAL A 50 2.40 -15.15 -5.72
N GLY A 51 3.45 -15.49 -4.97
CA GLY A 51 4.22 -16.73 -5.17
C GLY A 51 3.33 -17.97 -5.11
N ILE A 52 2.49 -18.09 -4.09
CA ILE A 52 1.57 -19.20 -3.93
C ILE A 52 0.56 -19.28 -5.09
N VAL A 53 0.02 -18.15 -5.53
CA VAL A 53 -0.93 -18.09 -6.64
C VAL A 53 -0.25 -18.51 -7.95
N LEU A 54 0.95 -18.01 -8.23
CA LEU A 54 1.71 -18.35 -9.44
C LEU A 54 1.94 -19.84 -9.58
N GLU A 55 2.30 -20.53 -8.50
CA GLU A 55 2.52 -21.98 -8.50
C GLU A 55 1.27 -22.79 -8.88
N GLN A 56 0.08 -22.21 -8.69
CA GLN A 56 -1.18 -22.91 -8.95
C GLN A 56 -1.84 -22.56 -10.28
N LEU A 57 -1.38 -21.50 -10.97
CA LEU A 57 -2.03 -21.05 -12.20
C LEU A 57 -2.03 -22.09 -13.32
N ASP A 58 -0.99 -22.90 -13.39
CA ASP A 58 -0.84 -23.94 -14.44
C ASP A 58 -1.42 -25.29 -14.03
N SER A 59 -2.06 -25.39 -12.86
CA SER A 59 -2.78 -26.58 -12.43
C SER A 59 -4.05 -26.82 -13.26
N GLU A 60 -4.56 -28.07 -13.23
CA GLU A 60 -5.84 -28.37 -13.87
C GLU A 60 -6.94 -27.42 -13.40
N PRO A 61 -7.81 -26.88 -14.29
CA PRO A 61 -8.78 -25.83 -13.97
C PRO A 61 -9.62 -26.09 -12.71
N ALA A 62 -10.16 -27.30 -12.56
CA ALA A 62 -10.99 -27.62 -11.39
C ALA A 62 -10.20 -27.62 -10.08
N MET A 63 -8.94 -28.05 -10.10
CA MET A 63 -8.05 -28.06 -8.93
C MET A 63 -7.59 -26.66 -8.63
N ARG A 64 -7.22 -25.87 -9.65
CA ARG A 64 -6.84 -24.46 -9.53
C ARG A 64 -7.96 -23.65 -8.88
N ASP A 65 -9.20 -23.77 -9.40
CA ASP A 65 -10.33 -23.00 -8.89
C ASP A 65 -10.67 -23.37 -7.44
N ALA A 66 -10.64 -24.67 -7.11
CA ALA A 66 -10.84 -25.12 -5.74
C ALA A 66 -9.77 -24.56 -4.79
N PHE A 67 -8.51 -24.60 -5.22
CA PHE A 67 -7.38 -24.07 -4.44
C PHE A 67 -7.50 -22.56 -4.24
N LEU A 68 -7.71 -21.78 -5.31
CA LEU A 68 -7.76 -20.31 -5.24
C LEU A 68 -8.95 -19.83 -4.39
N ASN A 69 -10.10 -20.50 -4.45
CA ASN A 69 -11.23 -20.21 -3.57
C ASN A 69 -10.94 -20.53 -2.10
N ALA A 70 -10.26 -21.64 -1.82
CA ALA A 70 -9.80 -21.97 -0.46
C ALA A 70 -8.74 -20.97 0.03
N PHE A 71 -7.82 -20.58 -0.82
CA PHE A 71 -6.79 -19.57 -0.56
C PHE A 71 -7.41 -18.22 -0.19
N LEU A 72 -8.37 -17.73 -0.99
CA LEU A 72 -9.08 -16.47 -0.72
C LEU A 72 -9.88 -16.53 0.59
N THR A 73 -10.42 -17.70 0.94
CA THR A 73 -11.11 -17.90 2.22
C THR A 73 -10.15 -17.85 3.41
N ALA A 74 -8.95 -18.40 3.26
CA ALA A 74 -7.92 -18.44 4.30
C ALA A 74 -7.15 -17.11 4.44
N ARG A 75 -7.18 -16.26 3.40
CA ARG A 75 -6.43 -15.01 3.28
C ARG A 75 -7.36 -13.83 3.06
N PRO A 76 -8.02 -13.32 4.13
CA PRO A 76 -8.98 -12.23 4.02
C PRO A 76 -8.39 -10.91 3.54
N GLU A 77 -7.05 -10.76 3.61
CA GLU A 77 -6.33 -9.63 3.06
C GLU A 77 -6.28 -9.63 1.52
N VAL A 78 -6.44 -10.79 0.86
CA VAL A 78 -6.51 -10.88 -0.61
C VAL A 78 -7.95 -10.63 -1.04
N ALA A 79 -8.19 -9.53 -1.74
CA ALA A 79 -9.53 -9.13 -2.19
C ALA A 79 -9.96 -9.88 -3.46
N ALA A 80 -9.05 -9.97 -4.44
CA ALA A 80 -9.27 -10.64 -5.71
C ALA A 80 -7.96 -11.17 -6.31
N ILE A 81 -8.11 -12.14 -7.20
CA ILE A 81 -7.06 -12.67 -8.07
C ILE A 81 -7.63 -12.63 -9.48
N THR A 82 -6.92 -11.99 -10.41
CA THR A 82 -7.36 -11.84 -11.80
C THR A 82 -6.23 -12.20 -12.75
N THR A 83 -6.59 -12.80 -13.88
CA THR A 83 -5.64 -13.06 -14.96
C THR A 83 -6.08 -12.34 -16.24
N TYR A 84 -5.11 -11.91 -17.02
CA TYR A 84 -5.33 -11.17 -18.25
C TYR A 84 -4.47 -11.76 -19.38
N ASP A 85 -4.98 -11.66 -20.60
CA ASP A 85 -4.21 -12.02 -21.79
C ASP A 85 -3.10 -10.99 -22.08
N GLU A 86 -2.32 -11.23 -23.11
CA GLU A 86 -1.26 -10.33 -23.58
C GLU A 86 -1.77 -8.93 -23.98
N ASN A 87 -3.04 -8.78 -24.31
CA ASN A 87 -3.68 -7.52 -24.70
C ASN A 87 -4.31 -6.79 -23.51
N GLY A 88 -4.34 -7.41 -22.32
CA GLY A 88 -4.96 -6.86 -21.12
C GLY A 88 -6.44 -7.17 -20.98
N SER A 89 -6.96 -8.12 -21.77
CA SER A 89 -8.35 -8.58 -21.60
C SER A 89 -8.42 -9.59 -20.47
N LEU A 90 -9.45 -9.46 -19.61
CA LEU A 90 -9.66 -10.35 -18.48
C LEU A 90 -9.93 -11.77 -18.95
N LEU A 91 -9.18 -12.74 -18.42
CA LEU A 91 -9.37 -14.17 -18.65
C LEU A 91 -10.18 -14.80 -17.51
N ASP A 92 -9.66 -14.73 -16.29
CA ASP A 92 -10.27 -15.32 -15.10
C ASP A 92 -10.30 -14.34 -13.94
N CYS A 93 -11.29 -14.52 -13.04
CA CYS A 93 -11.43 -13.73 -11.84
C CYS A 93 -11.90 -14.60 -10.67
N TRP A 94 -11.12 -14.65 -9.60
CA TRP A 94 -11.49 -15.26 -8.31
C TRP A 94 -11.60 -14.15 -7.26
N ALA A 95 -12.68 -14.19 -6.49
CA ALA A 95 -12.97 -13.18 -5.49
C ALA A 95 -13.36 -13.83 -4.16
N GLN A 96 -13.26 -13.09 -3.08
CA GLN A 96 -13.68 -13.55 -1.76
C GLN A 96 -15.14 -14.02 -1.76
N ALA A 97 -15.45 -15.02 -0.93
CA ALA A 97 -16.80 -15.55 -0.79
C ALA A 97 -17.82 -14.42 -0.47
N GLY A 98 -18.93 -14.42 -1.19
CA GLY A 98 -19.96 -13.39 -1.09
C GLY A 98 -19.65 -12.09 -1.83
N ARG A 99 -18.56 -12.02 -2.59
CA ARG A 99 -18.23 -10.91 -3.50
C ARG A 99 -18.48 -11.37 -4.92
N THR A 100 -19.33 -10.64 -5.62
CA THR A 100 -19.68 -10.96 -7.01
C THR A 100 -19.00 -9.93 -7.92
N PRO A 101 -18.15 -10.38 -8.86
CA PRO A 101 -17.65 -9.51 -9.91
C PRO A 101 -18.83 -9.01 -10.78
N LYS A 102 -18.78 -7.76 -11.22
CA LYS A 102 -19.80 -7.20 -12.11
C LYS A 102 -19.83 -7.95 -13.42
N SER A 103 -21.02 -8.32 -13.89
CA SER A 103 -21.20 -9.11 -15.10
C SER A 103 -20.76 -8.42 -16.40
N ASP A 104 -20.78 -7.09 -16.43
CA ASP A 104 -20.33 -6.26 -17.55
C ASP A 104 -18.79 -6.08 -17.56
N ILE A 105 -18.15 -6.14 -16.41
CA ILE A 105 -16.70 -6.07 -16.28
C ILE A 105 -16.01 -7.26 -16.94
N LEU A 106 -16.55 -8.47 -16.75
CA LEU A 106 -16.02 -9.70 -17.37
C LEU A 106 -15.93 -9.62 -18.91
N ARG A 107 -16.63 -8.67 -19.53
CA ARG A 107 -16.60 -8.44 -20.98
C ARG A 107 -15.74 -7.27 -21.42
N ASN A 108 -15.56 -6.27 -20.56
CA ASN A 108 -15.03 -4.96 -20.95
C ASN A 108 -13.82 -4.51 -20.12
N LEU A 109 -13.43 -5.26 -19.08
CA LEU A 109 -12.26 -4.90 -18.29
C LEU A 109 -11.01 -5.15 -19.11
N SER A 110 -10.35 -4.06 -19.51
CA SER A 110 -9.01 -4.09 -20.03
C SER A 110 -8.07 -3.51 -18.98
N PHE A 111 -7.04 -4.23 -18.67
CA PHE A 111 -5.98 -3.79 -17.79
C PHE A 111 -4.97 -2.95 -18.58
N ASP A 112 -4.57 -1.78 -18.06
CA ASP A 112 -3.50 -1.01 -18.69
C ASP A 112 -2.14 -1.67 -18.43
N LEU A 113 -1.69 -2.45 -19.38
CA LEU A 113 -0.41 -3.15 -19.36
C LEU A 113 0.80 -2.27 -19.69
N THR A 114 0.60 -0.99 -19.99
CA THR A 114 1.67 -0.10 -20.43
C THR A 114 2.82 -0.06 -19.43
N THR A 115 2.50 0.08 -18.16
CA THR A 115 3.50 0.09 -17.09
C THR A 115 4.14 -1.27 -16.89
N ALA A 116 3.37 -2.35 -16.88
CA ALA A 116 3.86 -3.71 -16.70
C ALA A 116 4.83 -4.12 -17.83
N ARG A 117 4.46 -3.84 -19.09
CA ARG A 117 5.32 -4.10 -20.27
C ARG A 117 6.61 -3.30 -20.22
N ARG A 118 6.56 -2.03 -19.82
CA ARG A 118 7.75 -1.17 -19.71
C ARG A 118 8.75 -1.70 -18.69
N LEU A 119 8.27 -2.28 -17.58
CA LEU A 119 9.11 -2.82 -16.52
C LEU A 119 9.56 -4.28 -16.79
N GLY A 120 8.88 -4.99 -17.68
CA GLY A 120 9.29 -6.34 -18.17
C GLY A 120 9.03 -7.51 -17.21
N HIS A 121 8.75 -7.26 -15.93
CA HIS A 121 8.63 -8.32 -14.91
C HIS A 121 7.47 -8.15 -13.94
N GLY A 122 6.71 -7.10 -14.11
CA GLY A 122 5.62 -6.74 -13.22
C GLY A 122 5.95 -5.57 -12.28
N TYR A 123 4.96 -5.15 -11.51
CA TYR A 123 5.08 -4.02 -10.59
C TYR A 123 4.03 -4.11 -9.47
N ILE A 124 4.19 -3.25 -8.47
CA ILE A 124 3.19 -3.01 -7.43
C ILE A 124 2.52 -1.67 -7.75
N SER A 125 1.19 -1.66 -7.77
CA SER A 125 0.41 -0.45 -8.02
C SER A 125 0.44 0.51 -6.81
N THR A 126 0.12 1.77 -7.06
CA THR A 126 -0.28 2.66 -5.95
C THR A 126 -1.65 2.22 -5.40
N PRO A 127 -1.97 2.53 -4.13
CA PRO A 127 -3.29 2.23 -3.58
C PRO A 127 -4.40 2.87 -4.40
N HIS A 128 -5.41 2.09 -4.73
CA HIS A 128 -6.55 2.52 -5.52
C HIS A 128 -7.84 1.82 -5.08
N VAL A 129 -8.96 2.33 -5.56
CA VAL A 129 -10.25 1.72 -5.31
C VAL A 129 -10.49 0.63 -6.34
N GLU A 130 -10.66 -0.62 -5.90
CA GLU A 130 -11.03 -1.70 -6.79
C GLU A 130 -12.52 -1.59 -7.15
N SER A 131 -12.81 -1.58 -8.44
CA SER A 131 -14.16 -1.40 -8.99
C SER A 131 -14.76 -2.66 -9.61
N ILE A 132 -14.05 -3.78 -9.53
CA ILE A 132 -14.45 -5.05 -10.14
C ILE A 132 -15.71 -5.66 -9.49
N PHE A 133 -15.98 -5.31 -8.23
CA PHE A 133 -17.08 -5.89 -7.47
C PHE A 133 -18.38 -5.12 -7.62
N ASP A 134 -19.49 -5.82 -7.44
CA ASP A 134 -20.80 -5.21 -7.33
C ASP A 134 -21.03 -4.69 -5.90
N SER A 135 -21.36 -3.40 -5.79
CA SER A 135 -21.66 -2.74 -4.50
C SER A 135 -20.55 -2.84 -3.43
N TYR A 136 -19.31 -3.14 -3.82
CA TYR A 136 -18.16 -3.19 -2.92
C TYR A 136 -16.93 -2.57 -3.58
N TYR A 137 -16.33 -1.59 -2.93
CA TYR A 137 -15.24 -0.77 -3.46
C TYR A 137 -14.07 -0.73 -2.47
N PRO A 138 -13.31 -1.82 -2.31
CA PRO A 138 -12.20 -1.86 -1.37
C PRO A 138 -11.03 -1.00 -1.86
N TRP A 139 -10.30 -0.42 -0.94
CA TRP A 139 -8.96 0.09 -1.19
C TRP A 139 -7.99 -1.07 -1.25
N VAL A 140 -7.28 -1.18 -2.36
CA VAL A 140 -6.33 -2.26 -2.64
C VAL A 140 -5.02 -1.72 -3.17
N VAL A 141 -4.01 -2.56 -3.07
CA VAL A 141 -2.75 -2.48 -3.83
C VAL A 141 -2.69 -3.74 -4.67
N SER A 142 -2.49 -3.60 -5.98
CA SER A 142 -2.37 -4.73 -6.90
C SER A 142 -0.91 -5.07 -7.13
N VAL A 143 -0.57 -6.34 -6.96
CA VAL A 143 0.71 -6.89 -7.40
C VAL A 143 0.51 -7.53 -8.75
N ILE A 144 1.17 -6.99 -9.75
CA ILE A 144 1.08 -7.45 -11.14
C ILE A 144 2.36 -8.22 -11.48
N ARG A 145 2.19 -9.42 -12.06
CA ARG A 145 3.31 -10.27 -12.52
C ARG A 145 3.02 -10.82 -13.91
N ALA A 146 4.09 -10.91 -14.71
CA ALA A 146 4.04 -11.64 -15.96
C ALA A 146 4.10 -13.15 -15.67
N VAL A 147 3.25 -13.91 -16.32
CA VAL A 147 3.22 -15.38 -16.30
C VAL A 147 3.63 -15.84 -17.69
N PRO A 148 4.86 -16.36 -17.87
CA PRO A 148 5.30 -16.85 -19.16
C PRO A 148 4.45 -18.05 -19.63
N GLU A 149 4.13 -18.11 -20.91
CA GLU A 149 3.47 -19.25 -21.52
C GLU A 149 4.35 -19.93 -22.55
N ASP A 150 4.11 -21.21 -22.75
CA ASP A 150 4.77 -21.97 -23.83
C ASP A 150 4.38 -21.34 -25.19
N GLY A 151 5.37 -20.88 -25.95
CA GLY A 151 5.13 -20.21 -27.23
C GLY A 151 5.47 -18.73 -27.27
N GLY A 152 5.96 -18.15 -26.16
CA GLY A 152 6.49 -16.78 -26.11
C GLY A 152 5.46 -15.69 -25.89
N SER A 153 4.18 -16.04 -25.70
CA SER A 153 3.16 -15.14 -25.14
C SER A 153 3.30 -15.05 -23.62
N SER A 154 2.68 -14.04 -23.04
CA SER A 154 2.65 -13.87 -21.58
C SER A 154 1.24 -13.54 -21.13
N ARG A 155 0.74 -14.29 -20.17
CA ARG A 155 -0.41 -13.86 -19.36
C ARG A 155 0.05 -12.90 -18.26
N TRP A 156 -0.88 -12.16 -17.73
CA TRP A 156 -0.63 -11.31 -16.60
C TRP A 156 -1.50 -11.76 -15.43
N LEU A 157 -0.87 -11.86 -14.28
CA LEU A 157 -1.54 -12.07 -13.00
C LEU A 157 -1.60 -10.75 -12.26
N ALA A 158 -2.76 -10.40 -11.71
CA ALA A 158 -2.91 -9.35 -10.71
C ALA A 158 -3.52 -9.95 -9.44
N VAL A 159 -2.89 -9.68 -8.30
CA VAL A 159 -3.38 -10.04 -6.97
C VAL A 159 -3.66 -8.76 -6.22
N ASP A 160 -4.90 -8.53 -5.88
CA ASP A 160 -5.36 -7.34 -5.17
C ASP A 160 -5.39 -7.60 -3.66
N LEU A 161 -4.57 -6.87 -2.93
CA LEU A 161 -4.49 -6.96 -1.48
C LEU A 161 -5.15 -5.74 -0.82
N SER A 162 -5.96 -5.99 0.18
CA SER A 162 -6.62 -4.96 0.97
C SER A 162 -5.60 -4.05 1.65
N PHE A 163 -5.72 -2.76 1.42
CA PHE A 163 -4.89 -1.75 2.05
C PHE A 163 -5.39 -1.34 3.45
N LYS A 164 -6.53 -1.89 3.87
CA LYS A 164 -7.25 -1.48 5.09
C LYS A 164 -6.43 -1.65 6.37
N GLU A 165 -5.73 -2.77 6.52
CA GLU A 165 -4.96 -3.06 7.74
C GLU A 165 -3.72 -2.18 7.85
N LEU A 166 -3.02 -1.96 6.73
CA LEU A 166 -1.89 -1.04 6.70
C LEU A 166 -2.35 0.39 6.98
N ALA A 167 -3.45 0.83 6.37
CA ALA A 167 -4.06 2.13 6.64
C ALA A 167 -4.44 2.28 8.12
N ALA A 168 -5.03 1.26 8.74
CA ALA A 168 -5.37 1.27 10.15
C ALA A 168 -4.12 1.40 11.04
N THR A 169 -3.05 0.68 10.72
CA THR A 169 -1.77 0.78 11.43
C THR A 169 -1.20 2.20 11.36
N ILE A 170 -1.17 2.81 10.17
CA ILE A 170 -0.68 4.17 9.97
C ILE A 170 -1.55 5.19 10.71
N ASN A 171 -2.88 5.01 10.67
CA ASN A 171 -3.81 5.92 11.33
C ASN A 171 -3.76 5.86 12.85
N ASN A 172 -3.47 4.68 13.40
CA ASN A 172 -3.39 4.47 14.85
C ASN A 172 -2.09 4.99 15.47
N VAL A 173 -1.13 5.32 14.63
CA VAL A 173 0.12 5.92 15.08
C VAL A 173 -0.07 7.42 15.26
N SER A 174 0.05 7.89 16.51
CA SER A 174 -0.04 9.31 16.84
C SER A 174 1.33 9.88 17.18
N ILE A 175 1.65 11.01 16.55
CA ILE A 175 2.84 11.80 16.88
C ILE A 175 2.39 13.03 17.67
N GLY A 176 2.47 12.95 18.99
CA GLY A 176 1.95 13.99 19.87
C GLY A 176 0.42 14.11 19.75
N GLN A 177 -0.12 15.32 19.98
CA GLN A 177 -1.57 15.55 19.97
C GLN A 177 -2.18 15.73 18.58
N HIS A 178 -1.39 16.10 17.57
CA HIS A 178 -1.89 16.51 16.25
C HIS A 178 -1.03 15.98 15.09
N GLY A 179 0.01 15.22 15.37
CA GLY A 179 0.88 14.65 14.35
C GLY A 179 0.27 13.38 13.74
N TYR A 180 0.62 13.11 12.50
CA TYR A 180 0.23 11.92 11.76
C TYR A 180 1.36 11.46 10.84
N CYS A 181 1.34 10.19 10.45
CA CYS A 181 2.20 9.63 9.43
C CYS A 181 1.48 9.56 8.09
N TYR A 182 2.24 9.62 7.02
CA TYR A 182 1.78 9.35 5.67
C TYR A 182 2.89 8.63 4.88
N LEU A 183 2.54 8.03 3.74
CA LEU A 183 3.47 7.34 2.87
C LEU A 183 3.66 8.11 1.57
N MET A 184 4.90 8.19 1.12
CA MET A 184 5.30 8.74 -0.17
C MET A 184 6.19 7.75 -0.92
N ASP A 185 6.14 7.77 -2.25
CA ASP A 185 7.09 7.06 -3.08
C ASP A 185 8.43 7.83 -3.19
N GLU A 186 9.43 7.19 -3.81
CA GLU A 186 10.75 7.78 -4.05
C GLU A 186 10.71 9.07 -4.90
N ARG A 187 9.63 9.28 -5.63
CA ARG A 187 9.42 10.46 -6.48
C ARG A 187 8.71 11.59 -5.75
N GLY A 188 8.34 11.37 -4.48
CA GLY A 188 7.59 12.32 -3.67
C GLY A 188 6.09 12.33 -3.93
N ASN A 189 5.54 11.34 -4.63
CA ASN A 189 4.10 11.22 -4.80
C ASN A 189 3.48 10.61 -3.53
N MET A 190 2.32 11.13 -3.16
CA MET A 190 1.57 10.64 -2.02
C MET A 190 1.01 9.25 -2.31
N VAL A 191 1.47 8.25 -1.57
CA VAL A 191 0.95 6.87 -1.62
C VAL A 191 -0.25 6.72 -0.69
N TYR A 192 -0.14 7.24 0.53
CA TYR A 192 -1.21 7.21 1.50
C TYR A 192 -1.15 8.41 2.45
N HIS A 193 -2.31 8.96 2.79
CA HIS A 193 -2.46 10.04 3.77
C HIS A 193 -3.72 9.80 4.64
N PRO A 194 -3.66 9.94 5.96
CA PRO A 194 -4.82 9.74 6.85
C PRO A 194 -6.02 10.64 6.52
N GLN A 195 -5.76 11.81 5.96
CA GLN A 195 -6.78 12.78 5.51
C GLN A 195 -6.92 12.81 3.99
N GLN A 196 -6.78 11.68 3.33
CA GLN A 196 -6.75 11.55 1.89
C GLN A 196 -7.98 12.13 1.19
N GLN A 197 -9.15 12.03 1.83
CA GLN A 197 -10.38 12.64 1.32
C GLN A 197 -10.26 14.16 1.19
N LEU A 198 -9.57 14.83 2.13
CA LEU A 198 -9.34 16.28 2.07
C LEU A 198 -8.37 16.68 0.97
N LEU A 199 -7.37 15.81 0.69
CA LEU A 199 -6.43 16.01 -0.42
C LEU A 199 -7.13 15.88 -1.77
N TYR A 200 -7.95 14.85 -1.96
CA TYR A 200 -8.73 14.66 -3.20
C TYR A 200 -9.77 15.74 -3.42
N ALA A 201 -10.38 16.25 -2.36
CA ALA A 201 -11.32 17.38 -2.43
C ALA A 201 -10.63 18.73 -2.66
N GLY A 202 -9.29 18.77 -2.70
CA GLY A 202 -8.52 20.02 -2.83
C GLY A 202 -8.58 20.94 -1.61
N LEU A 203 -9.15 20.46 -0.51
CA LEU A 203 -9.29 21.22 0.74
C LEU A 203 -7.99 21.27 1.56
N LYS A 204 -7.07 20.35 1.29
CA LYS A 204 -5.74 20.30 1.89
C LYS A 204 -4.70 20.07 0.80
N LYS A 205 -3.55 20.73 0.92
CA LYS A 205 -2.37 20.52 0.08
C LYS A 205 -1.20 20.19 0.99
N GLU A 206 -0.46 19.13 0.66
CA GLU A 206 0.82 18.83 1.30
C GLU A 206 1.95 19.22 0.34
N GLU A 207 2.90 20.01 0.85
CA GLU A 207 4.07 20.41 0.05
C GLU A 207 5.19 19.38 0.24
N ALA A 208 5.34 18.48 -0.71
CA ALA A 208 6.40 17.46 -0.72
C ALA A 208 7.82 18.06 -0.63
N GLY A 209 8.02 19.27 -1.16
CA GLY A 209 9.33 19.94 -1.17
C GLY A 209 9.89 20.33 0.20
N ARG A 210 9.08 20.40 1.25
CA ARG A 210 9.55 20.66 2.63
C ARG A 210 10.12 19.45 3.35
N LEU A 211 9.87 18.26 2.84
CA LEU A 211 10.17 16.99 3.49
C LEU A 211 11.51 16.38 3.08
N ALA A 212 12.02 16.74 1.91
CA ALA A 212 13.35 16.35 1.43
C ALA A 212 14.50 16.82 2.36
N CYS A 213 14.25 17.76 3.27
CA CYS A 213 15.26 18.30 4.18
C CYS A 213 15.38 17.54 5.51
N LEU A 214 14.58 16.50 5.77
CA LEU A 214 14.63 15.73 7.02
C LEU A 214 15.21 14.32 6.84
N GLY A 215 15.57 13.94 5.62
CA GLY A 215 15.85 12.56 5.23
C GLY A 215 17.28 12.07 5.32
N ASP A 216 18.28 12.87 5.59
CA ASP A 216 19.68 12.42 5.71
C ASP A 216 20.29 12.79 7.05
N GLY A 217 19.76 12.18 8.10
CA GLY A 217 20.39 12.11 9.41
C GLY A 217 21.09 10.76 9.55
N THR A 218 22.29 10.63 8.99
CA THR A 218 23.29 9.64 9.43
C THR A 218 23.71 9.92 10.86
#